data_5598981ad4209cafffc9e41296d5638f
#
_entry.id   5598981ad4209cafffc9e41296d5638f
#
_cell.length_a   1.000
_cell.length_b   1.000
_cell.length_c   1.000
_cell.angle_alpha   90.00
_cell.angle_beta   90.00
_cell.angle_gamma   90.00
#
_symmetry.space_group_name_H-M   'P 1'
#
loop_
_entity.id
_entity.type
_entity.pdbx_description
1 polymer ?
#
loop_
_entity_poly.entity_id
_entity_poly.type
_entity_poly.pdbx_seq_one_letter_code
_entity_poly.pdbx_strand_id
1 'polypeptide(L)'
;MSANTEFPLSEAPAAGRKGLLSISMVLFSFTFFTGTMFAGGKLGVAFPIVEMLWIATIGNLLLALYAAALAWIAARSGLNTVLMGRFCFGEKGSKRSDFLLGFAELGWYAWGTA
;
A
#
# COMPACT_ATOMS: atom_id res chain seq x y z
N MET A 1 -28.95 6.48 7.70
CA MET A 1 -28.14 7.10 6.64
C MET A 1 -26.69 6.90 7.05
N SER A 2 -25.98 5.95 6.44
CA SER A 2 -24.54 5.78 6.69
C SER A 2 -23.84 7.02 6.16
N ALA A 3 -23.19 7.77 7.04
CA ALA A 3 -22.35 8.89 6.65
C ALA A 3 -21.29 8.33 5.67
N ASN A 4 -21.23 8.88 4.46
CA ASN A 4 -20.24 8.55 3.47
C ASN A 4 -18.87 8.88 4.08
N THR A 5 -18.16 7.86 4.55
CA THR A 5 -16.86 8.01 5.24
C THR A 5 -15.70 8.09 4.25
N GLU A 6 -16.00 8.11 2.95
CA GLU A 6 -15.01 8.24 1.88
C GLU A 6 -14.90 9.71 1.45
N PHE A 7 -13.67 10.22 1.48
CA PHE A 7 -13.34 11.60 1.09
C PHE A 7 -12.44 11.58 -0.16
N PRO A 8 -12.97 11.20 -1.34
CA PRO A 8 -12.14 11.01 -2.54
C PRO A 8 -11.59 12.32 -3.11
N LEU A 9 -12.25 13.44 -2.83
CA LEU A 9 -11.91 14.76 -3.40
C LEU A 9 -11.61 15.83 -2.34
N SER A 10 -11.55 15.46 -1.07
CA SER A 10 -11.31 16.39 0.04
C SER A 10 -10.39 15.76 1.07
N GLU A 11 -9.76 16.61 1.88
CA GLU A 11 -8.99 16.20 3.03
C GLU A 11 -9.88 15.50 4.07
N ALA A 12 -9.43 14.37 4.61
CA ALA A 12 -10.16 13.65 5.64
C ALA A 12 -10.18 14.47 6.94
N PRO A 13 -11.36 14.79 7.50
CA PRO A 13 -11.47 15.51 8.76
C PRO A 13 -10.83 14.71 9.90
N ALA A 14 -10.29 15.39 10.91
CA ALA A 14 -9.62 14.75 12.03
C ALA A 14 -10.49 13.69 12.74
N ALA A 15 -11.79 13.93 12.81
CA ALA A 15 -12.75 12.99 13.40
C ALA A 15 -12.96 11.71 12.58
N GLY A 16 -12.65 11.73 11.27
CA GLY A 16 -12.73 10.56 10.38
C GLY A 16 -11.45 9.73 10.33
N ARG A 17 -10.36 10.20 10.94
CA ARG A 17 -9.07 9.50 10.91
C ARG A 17 -9.08 8.29 11.84
N LYS A 18 -8.67 7.15 11.33
CA LYS A 18 -8.58 5.91 12.11
C LYS A 18 -7.37 5.95 13.05
N GLY A 19 -7.53 5.35 14.22
CA GLY A 19 -6.44 5.21 15.19
C GLY A 19 -5.36 4.23 14.72
N LEU A 20 -4.18 4.35 15.33
CA LEU A 20 -3.00 3.52 15.01
C LEU A 20 -3.31 2.02 15.04
N LEU A 21 -4.02 1.55 16.08
CA LEU A 21 -4.37 0.13 16.22
C LEU A 21 -5.22 -0.36 15.03
N SER A 22 -6.24 0.39 14.65
CA SER A 22 -7.12 0.03 13.53
C SER A 22 -6.37 -0.07 12.21
N ILE A 23 -5.49 0.90 11.94
CA ILE A 23 -4.67 0.91 10.71
C ILE A 23 -3.66 -0.25 10.73
N SER A 24 -3.00 -0.48 11.88
CA SER A 24 -2.04 -1.57 12.03
C SER A 24 -2.68 -2.94 11.82
N MET A 25 -3.90 -3.16 12.32
CA MET A 25 -4.63 -4.42 12.12
C MET A 25 -4.98 -4.65 10.65
N VAL A 26 -5.38 -3.61 9.92
CA VAL A 26 -5.64 -3.71 8.48
C VAL A 26 -4.37 -4.03 7.71
N LEU A 27 -3.26 -3.34 7.99
CA LEU A 27 -1.96 -3.59 7.36
C LEU A 27 -1.44 -4.98 7.68
N PHE A 28 -1.58 -5.43 8.92
CA PHE A 28 -1.21 -6.79 9.34
C PHE A 28 -2.01 -7.85 8.58
N SER A 29 -3.34 -7.69 8.48
CA SER A 29 -4.20 -8.59 7.71
C SER A 29 -3.82 -8.63 6.24
N PHE A 30 -3.47 -7.48 5.66
CA PHE A 30 -3.03 -7.38 4.26
C PHE A 30 -1.68 -8.10 4.02
N THR A 31 -0.81 -8.16 5.03
CA THR A 31 0.48 -8.88 4.94
C THR A 31 0.29 -10.39 4.82
N PHE A 32 -0.77 -10.96 5.40
CA PHE A 32 -1.11 -12.38 5.31
C PHE A 32 -1.92 -12.75 4.04
N PHE A 33 -1.65 -12.07 2.96
CA PHE A 33 -2.27 -12.34 1.69
C PHE A 33 -1.61 -13.53 0.98
N THR A 34 -2.40 -14.38 0.34
CA THR A 34 -1.95 -15.60 -0.34
C THR A 34 -0.81 -15.36 -1.33
N GLY A 35 -0.85 -14.23 -2.05
CA GLY A 35 0.19 -13.85 -3.00
C GLY A 35 1.57 -13.64 -2.36
N THR A 36 1.64 -13.07 -1.17
CA THR A 36 2.91 -12.92 -0.43
C THR A 36 3.47 -14.26 0.02
N MET A 37 2.60 -15.21 0.39
CA MET A 37 3.00 -16.57 0.73
C MET A 37 3.60 -17.30 -0.47
N PHE A 38 3.02 -17.18 -1.66
CA PHE A 38 3.59 -17.75 -2.89
C PHE A 38 4.94 -17.13 -3.24
N ALA A 39 5.09 -15.83 -3.12
CA ALA A 39 6.37 -15.16 -3.34
C ALA A 39 7.44 -15.66 -2.35
N GLY A 40 7.10 -15.80 -1.08
CA GLY A 40 7.98 -16.37 -0.05
C GLY A 40 8.35 -17.82 -0.34
N GLY A 41 7.38 -18.64 -0.78
CA GLY A 41 7.62 -20.03 -1.18
C GLY A 41 8.61 -20.16 -2.34
N LYS A 42 8.49 -19.32 -3.37
CA LYS A 42 9.44 -19.27 -4.49
C LYS A 42 10.86 -18.89 -4.06
N LEU A 43 10.97 -17.92 -3.16
CA LEU A 43 12.27 -17.54 -2.59
C LEU A 43 12.88 -18.67 -1.77
N GLY A 44 12.07 -19.39 -0.98
CA GLY A 44 12.51 -20.51 -0.16
C GLY A 44 13.02 -21.72 -0.97
N VAL A 45 12.52 -21.90 -2.20
CA VAL A 45 13.03 -22.93 -3.12
C VAL A 45 14.31 -22.48 -3.84
N ALA A 46 14.46 -21.17 -4.09
CA ALA A 46 15.57 -20.62 -4.88
C ALA A 46 16.84 -20.39 -4.05
N PHE A 47 16.73 -20.14 -2.74
CA PHE A 47 17.83 -19.74 -1.88
C PHE A 47 17.91 -20.58 -0.60
N PRO A 48 19.12 -20.82 -0.05
CA PRO A 48 19.29 -21.36 1.29
C PRO A 48 18.58 -20.47 2.33
N ILE A 49 18.12 -21.08 3.43
CA ILE A 49 17.30 -20.41 4.45
C ILE A 49 17.95 -19.12 5.01
N VAL A 50 19.26 -19.14 5.21
CA VAL A 50 20.01 -18.01 5.78
C VAL A 50 20.03 -16.83 4.79
N GLU A 51 20.30 -17.12 3.52
CA GLU A 51 20.31 -16.11 2.47
C GLU A 51 18.91 -15.53 2.24
N MET A 52 17.90 -16.41 2.21
CA MET A 52 16.50 -16.00 2.10
C MET A 52 16.10 -15.04 3.24
N LEU A 53 16.48 -15.35 4.48
CA LEU A 53 16.17 -14.49 5.63
C LEU A 53 16.86 -13.12 5.51
N TRP A 54 18.11 -13.06 5.07
CA TRP A 54 18.81 -11.80 4.85
C TRP A 54 18.16 -10.96 3.75
N ILE A 55 17.87 -11.58 2.59
CA ILE A 55 17.22 -10.91 1.46
C ILE A 55 15.84 -10.37 1.89
N ALA A 56 15.04 -11.21 2.54
CA ALA A 56 13.72 -10.82 3.01
C ALA A 56 13.79 -9.69 4.05
N THR A 57 14.72 -9.77 4.99
CA THR A 57 14.86 -8.75 6.05
C THR A 57 15.30 -7.41 5.48
N ILE A 58 16.32 -7.38 4.64
CA ILE A 58 16.82 -6.15 4.03
C ILE A 58 15.78 -5.54 3.10
N GLY A 59 15.16 -6.36 2.25
CA GLY A 59 14.12 -5.90 1.31
C GLY A 59 12.91 -5.30 2.05
N ASN A 60 12.42 -5.98 3.09
CA ASN A 60 11.31 -5.48 3.90
C ASN A 60 11.70 -4.24 4.72
N LEU A 61 12.93 -4.13 5.20
CA LEU A 61 13.39 -2.95 5.92
C LEU A 61 13.42 -1.72 5.01
N LEU A 62 13.95 -1.86 3.79
CA LEU A 62 13.95 -0.79 2.79
C LEU A 62 12.53 -0.36 2.41
N LEU A 63 11.65 -1.34 2.19
CA LEU A 63 10.23 -1.08 1.91
C LEU A 63 9.54 -0.39 3.08
N ALA A 64 9.82 -0.82 4.31
CA ALA A 64 9.25 -0.21 5.52
C ALA A 64 9.69 1.25 5.69
N LEU A 65 10.96 1.57 5.44
CA LEU A 65 11.47 2.95 5.46
C LEU A 65 10.76 3.82 4.42
N TYR A 66 10.62 3.34 3.19
CA TYR A 66 9.90 4.03 2.13
C TYR A 66 8.42 4.25 2.49
N ALA A 67 7.76 3.19 2.94
CA ALA A 67 6.36 3.25 3.35
C ALA A 67 6.15 4.20 4.55
N ALA A 68 7.07 4.20 5.52
CA ALA A 68 7.01 5.09 6.68
C ALA A 68 7.12 6.56 6.27
N ALA A 69 7.98 6.90 5.32
CA ALA A 69 8.11 8.25 4.79
C ALA A 69 6.80 8.72 4.12
N LEU A 70 6.20 7.88 3.29
CA LEU A 70 4.92 8.19 2.66
C LEU A 70 3.77 8.28 3.67
N ALA A 71 3.72 7.36 4.64
CA ALA A 71 2.73 7.36 5.70
C ALA A 71 2.81 8.61 6.58
N TRP A 72 4.01 9.09 6.85
CA TRP A 72 4.22 10.36 7.58
C TRP A 72 3.60 11.55 6.85
N ILE A 73 3.84 11.65 5.54
CA ILE A 73 3.26 12.71 4.70
C ILE A 73 1.73 12.59 4.66
N ALA A 74 1.21 11.39 4.43
CA ALA A 74 -0.22 11.11 4.38
C ALA A 74 -0.93 11.42 5.71
N ALA A 75 -0.32 11.05 6.84
CA ALA A 75 -0.88 11.29 8.17
C ALA A 75 -0.97 12.79 8.49
N ARG A 76 0.03 13.57 8.05
CA ARG A 76 0.03 15.03 8.26
C ARG A 76 -0.91 15.77 7.34
N SER A 77 -0.95 15.39 6.07
CA SER A 77 -1.77 16.05 5.06
C SER A 77 -3.26 15.64 5.13
N GLY A 78 -3.56 14.43 5.62
CA GLY A 78 -4.91 13.87 5.59
C GLY A 78 -5.41 13.56 4.17
N LEU A 79 -4.53 13.57 3.19
CA LEU A 79 -4.84 13.33 1.78
C LEU A 79 -4.80 11.83 1.46
N ASN A 80 -5.72 11.40 0.61
CA ASN A 80 -5.65 10.08 0.01
C ASN A 80 -4.63 10.04 -1.15
N THR A 81 -4.31 8.84 -1.65
CA THR A 81 -3.32 8.64 -2.70
C THR A 81 -3.65 9.42 -3.98
N VAL A 82 -4.93 9.49 -4.36
CA VAL A 82 -5.38 10.20 -5.57
C VAL A 82 -5.13 11.70 -5.46
N LEU A 83 -5.48 12.30 -4.31
CA LEU A 83 -5.25 13.72 -4.06
C LEU A 83 -3.75 14.04 -3.97
N MET A 84 -2.96 13.19 -3.31
CA MET A 84 -1.51 13.33 -3.29
C MET A 84 -0.91 13.29 -4.70
N GLY A 85 -1.39 12.37 -5.54
CA GLY A 85 -1.01 12.29 -6.96
C GLY A 85 -1.32 13.57 -7.72
N ARG A 86 -2.46 14.20 -7.46
CA ARG A 86 -2.81 15.50 -8.08
C ARG A 86 -1.89 16.63 -7.67
N PHE A 87 -1.49 16.69 -6.42
CA PHE A 87 -0.53 17.69 -5.95
C PHE A 87 0.86 17.49 -6.54
N CYS A 88 1.33 16.23 -6.65
CA CYS A 88 2.66 15.93 -7.18
C CYS A 88 2.77 16.02 -8.71
N PHE A 89 1.76 15.53 -9.44
CA PHE A 89 1.81 15.33 -10.88
C PHE A 89 0.85 16.25 -11.66
N GLY A 90 0.08 17.07 -10.96
CA GLY A 90 -0.98 17.87 -11.54
C GLY A 90 -2.17 17.02 -12.03
N GLU A 91 -3.21 17.68 -12.52
CA GLU A 91 -4.46 16.99 -12.90
C GLU A 91 -4.29 16.00 -14.06
N LYS A 92 -3.48 16.34 -15.06
CA LYS A 92 -3.22 15.46 -16.21
C LYS A 92 -2.31 14.31 -15.87
N GLY A 93 -1.32 14.53 -15.00
CA GLY A 93 -0.39 13.50 -14.54
C GLY A 93 -1.05 12.50 -13.61
N SER A 94 -1.92 12.97 -12.71
CA SER A 94 -2.68 12.11 -11.79
C SER A 94 -3.56 11.11 -12.54
N LYS A 95 -4.26 11.53 -13.61
CA LYS A 95 -5.08 10.61 -14.42
C LYS A 95 -4.26 9.44 -15.01
N ARG A 96 -3.02 9.72 -15.43
CA ARG A 96 -2.12 8.66 -15.94
C ARG A 96 -1.65 7.74 -14.82
N SER A 97 -1.32 8.30 -13.67
CA SER A 97 -0.93 7.55 -12.47
C SER A 97 -2.07 6.65 -11.99
N ASP A 98 -3.30 7.17 -11.94
CA ASP A 98 -4.48 6.41 -11.54
C ASP A 98 -4.79 5.26 -12.51
N PHE A 99 -4.60 5.50 -13.82
CA PHE A 99 -4.74 4.46 -14.84
C PHE A 99 -3.70 3.34 -14.65
N LEU A 100 -2.43 3.71 -14.41
CA LEU A 100 -1.36 2.74 -14.17
C LEU A 100 -1.59 1.93 -12.89
N LEU A 101 -2.06 2.59 -11.82
CA LEU A 101 -2.43 1.90 -10.58
C LEU A 101 -3.58 0.91 -10.80
N GLY A 102 -4.64 1.33 -11.50
CA GLY A 102 -5.76 0.44 -11.84
C GLY A 102 -5.32 -0.76 -12.67
N PHE A 103 -4.41 -0.57 -13.62
CA PHE A 103 -3.84 -1.66 -14.41
C PHE A 103 -2.98 -2.61 -13.56
N ALA A 104 -2.20 -2.07 -12.63
CA ALA A 104 -1.40 -2.89 -11.69
C ALA A 104 -2.30 -3.72 -10.76
N GLU A 105 -3.42 -3.17 -10.29
CA GLU A 105 -4.41 -3.89 -9.48
C GLU A 105 -5.07 -5.04 -10.26
N LEU A 106 -5.39 -4.83 -11.55
CA LEU A 106 -5.88 -5.90 -12.41
C LEU A 106 -4.86 -7.03 -12.58
N GLY A 107 -3.57 -6.67 -12.73
CA GLY A 107 -2.48 -7.65 -12.78
C GLY A 107 -2.33 -8.44 -11.47
N TRP A 108 -2.45 -7.78 -10.35
CA TRP A 108 -2.44 -8.39 -9.01
C TRP A 108 -3.61 -9.36 -8.82
N TYR A 109 -4.81 -8.95 -9.22
CA TYR A 109 -6.00 -9.77 -9.17
C TYR A 109 -5.86 -11.02 -10.06
N ALA A 110 -5.42 -10.83 -11.30
CA ALA A 110 -5.22 -11.95 -12.24
C ALA A 110 -4.20 -12.98 -11.71
N TRP A 111 -3.10 -12.48 -11.10
CA TRP A 111 -2.10 -13.37 -10.50
C TRP A 111 -2.60 -14.09 -9.25
N GLY A 112 -3.48 -13.47 -8.46
CA GLY A 112 -4.07 -14.08 -7.27
C GLY A 112 -5.17 -15.12 -7.57
N THR A 113 -5.69 -15.13 -8.80
CA THR A 113 -6.76 -16.06 -9.24
C THR A 113 -6.25 -17.20 -10.15
N ALA A 114 -5.01 -17.13 -10.61
CA ALA A 114 -4.38 -18.16 -11.43
C ALA A 114 -3.74 -19.26 -10.58
#